data_221695ecb3f103732944a0f55975363d
#
_entry.id   221695ecb3f103732944a0f55975363d
#
_cell.length_a   1.000
_cell.length_b   1.000
_cell.length_c   1.000
_cell.angle_alpha   90.00
_cell.angle_beta   90.00
_cell.angle_gamma   90.00
#
_symmetry.space_group_name_H-M   'P 1'
#
loop_
_entity.id
_entity.type
_entity.pdbx_description
1 polymer ?
#
loop_
_entity_poly.entity_id
_entity_poly.type
_entity_poly.pdbx_seq_one_letter_code
_entity_poly.pdbx_strand_id
1 'polypeptide(L)'
;KAIRDAGRKGHPNARFIVLDPNGEYAKAFTDQGDQLRLFRVPPVVGTEKELDVPAWLWSGHEWTAVAHAAPGTQRPLLLRGIRELKSNQTEELPREVQVRRYVHSYLIQIRDMLGRGVGAFTGNKKYECRDLLQNISSDCEAFQPSVEEPWSSVLGAIVQEASALIAARRSGPQLQYVTDFSIVDIEAIRARL
;
A
#
# COMPACT_ATOMS: atom_id res chain seq x y z
N LYS A 1 -27.76 16.99 -26.09
CA LYS A 1 -29.06 16.74 -26.77
C LYS A 1 -29.64 15.38 -26.33
N ALA A 2 -28.88 14.30 -26.38
CA ALA A 2 -29.34 12.97 -25.97
C ALA A 2 -29.81 12.88 -24.50
N ILE A 3 -29.15 13.59 -23.57
CA ILE A 3 -29.53 13.66 -22.15
C ILE A 3 -30.83 14.46 -21.94
N ARG A 4 -31.08 15.55 -22.72
CA ARG A 4 -32.32 16.27 -22.68
C ARG A 4 -33.51 15.47 -23.24
N ASP A 5 -33.25 14.65 -24.24
CA ASP A 5 -34.27 13.80 -24.84
C ASP A 5 -34.62 12.59 -23.96
N ALA A 6 -33.69 12.08 -23.19
CA ALA A 6 -33.93 11.05 -22.19
C ALA A 6 -34.76 11.59 -21.01
N GLY A 7 -34.62 12.86 -20.63
CA GLY A 7 -35.42 13.52 -19.58
C GLY A 7 -36.92 13.65 -19.91
N ARG A 8 -37.31 13.50 -21.16
CA ARG A 8 -38.72 13.48 -21.58
C ARG A 8 -39.41 12.14 -21.36
N LYS A 9 -38.65 11.09 -21.12
CA LYS A 9 -39.17 9.70 -20.91
C LYS A 9 -39.06 9.19 -19.45
N GLY A 10 -38.77 10.08 -18.52
CA GLY A 10 -38.48 9.75 -17.12
C GLY A 10 -37.15 10.37 -16.73
N HIS A 11 -36.94 10.58 -15.44
CA HIS A 11 -35.69 11.19 -14.96
C HIS A 11 -34.48 10.33 -15.32
N PRO A 12 -33.48 10.88 -16.02
CA PRO A 12 -32.27 10.12 -16.32
C PRO A 12 -31.56 9.76 -15.01
N ASN A 13 -31.27 8.51 -14.82
CA ASN A 13 -30.47 8.03 -13.67
C ASN A 13 -28.97 8.36 -13.80
N ALA A 14 -28.60 9.13 -14.83
CA ALA A 14 -27.21 9.51 -15.03
C ALA A 14 -26.81 10.60 -14.04
N ARG A 15 -25.72 10.36 -13.32
CA ARG A 15 -25.05 11.33 -12.45
C ARG A 15 -23.65 11.55 -12.97
N PHE A 16 -23.25 12.81 -13.05
CA PHE A 16 -21.89 13.20 -13.40
C PHE A 16 -21.20 13.71 -12.16
N ILE A 17 -20.05 13.19 -11.86
CA ILE A 17 -19.18 13.64 -10.78
C ILE A 17 -17.97 14.28 -11.44
N VAL A 18 -17.75 15.57 -11.17
CA VAL A 18 -16.60 16.31 -11.69
C VAL A 18 -15.70 16.63 -10.50
N LEU A 19 -14.46 16.17 -10.54
CA LEU A 19 -13.41 16.57 -9.61
C LEU A 19 -12.74 17.82 -10.18
N ASP A 20 -12.81 18.92 -9.44
CA ASP A 20 -12.33 20.23 -9.87
C ASP A 20 -11.25 20.75 -8.90
N PRO A 21 -10.00 20.27 -8.99
CA PRO A 21 -8.95 20.68 -8.09
C PRO A 21 -8.58 22.16 -8.20
N ASN A 22 -8.85 22.79 -9.34
CA ASN A 22 -8.49 24.18 -9.60
C ASN A 22 -9.67 25.16 -9.46
N GLY A 23 -10.90 24.66 -9.29
CA GLY A 23 -12.09 25.49 -9.16
C GLY A 23 -12.56 26.18 -10.46
N GLU A 24 -12.18 25.66 -11.62
CA GLU A 24 -12.49 26.26 -12.93
C GLU A 24 -13.90 25.91 -13.42
N TYR A 25 -14.36 24.68 -13.12
CA TYR A 25 -15.62 24.15 -13.60
C TYR A 25 -16.84 24.66 -12.81
N ALA A 26 -16.66 25.03 -11.55
CA ALA A 26 -17.74 25.49 -10.69
C ALA A 26 -18.52 26.64 -11.34
N LYS A 27 -17.81 27.57 -11.96
CA LYS A 27 -18.42 28.72 -12.66
C LYS A 27 -19.14 28.34 -13.96
N ALA A 28 -18.66 27.31 -14.64
CA ALA A 28 -19.24 26.86 -15.92
C ALA A 28 -20.59 26.18 -15.75
N PHE A 29 -20.94 25.75 -14.55
CA PHE A 29 -22.18 25.03 -14.26
C PHE A 29 -23.20 25.84 -13.44
N THR A 30 -22.93 27.10 -13.14
CA THR A 30 -23.81 27.96 -12.31
C THR A 30 -25.25 28.03 -12.81
N ASP A 31 -25.45 27.90 -14.12
CA ASP A 31 -26.77 27.98 -14.74
C ASP A 31 -27.64 26.72 -14.56
N GLN A 32 -27.11 25.69 -13.93
CA GLN A 32 -27.80 24.40 -13.77
C GLN A 32 -28.73 24.34 -12.55
N GLY A 33 -28.72 25.36 -11.70
CA GLY A 33 -29.63 25.48 -10.56
C GLY A 33 -29.62 24.25 -9.67
N ASP A 34 -30.79 23.71 -9.36
CA ASP A 34 -30.97 22.57 -8.47
C ASP A 34 -30.34 21.24 -8.96
N GLN A 35 -29.93 21.19 -10.22
CA GLN A 35 -29.27 20.01 -10.79
C GLN A 35 -27.79 19.96 -10.45
N LEU A 36 -27.19 21.06 -10.00
CA LEU A 36 -25.81 21.13 -9.54
C LEU A 36 -25.73 21.02 -8.02
N ARG A 37 -24.87 20.16 -7.54
CA ARG A 37 -24.45 20.12 -6.14
C ARG A 37 -22.96 20.41 -6.09
N LEU A 38 -22.60 21.57 -5.60
CA LEU A 38 -21.21 21.97 -5.43
C LEU A 38 -20.76 21.66 -4.00
N PHE A 39 -19.70 20.86 -3.89
CA PHE A 39 -19.04 20.54 -2.62
C PHE A 39 -17.64 21.14 -2.62
N ARG A 40 -17.20 21.67 -1.49
CA ARG A 40 -15.85 22.22 -1.31
C ARG A 40 -15.32 21.97 0.08
N VAL A 41 -14.00 21.95 0.22
CA VAL A 41 -13.29 21.80 1.48
C VAL A 41 -12.27 22.96 1.63
N PRO A 42 -12.46 23.89 2.56
CA PRO A 42 -13.73 24.23 3.22
C PRO A 42 -14.67 24.99 2.28
N PRO A 43 -15.97 25.06 2.57
CA PRO A 43 -16.92 25.87 1.79
C PRO A 43 -16.58 27.36 1.93
N VAL A 44 -16.66 28.11 0.83
CA VAL A 44 -16.33 29.55 0.79
C VAL A 44 -17.58 30.41 0.68
N VAL A 45 -18.62 29.89 0.04
CA VAL A 45 -19.87 30.61 -0.24
C VAL A 45 -21.05 29.82 0.30
N GLY A 46 -22.09 30.49 0.80
CA GLY A 46 -23.25 29.88 1.44
C GLY A 46 -24.06 28.88 0.60
N THR A 47 -23.86 28.86 -0.73
CA THR A 47 -24.46 27.87 -1.64
C THR A 47 -23.63 26.62 -1.79
N GLU A 48 -22.38 26.63 -1.36
CA GLU A 48 -21.49 25.46 -1.37
C GLU A 48 -21.77 24.56 -0.17
N LYS A 49 -21.69 23.27 -0.38
CA LYS A 49 -21.78 22.28 0.70
C LYS A 49 -20.37 21.87 1.11
N GLU A 50 -20.20 21.62 2.39
CA GLU A 50 -18.99 20.99 2.88
C GLU A 50 -18.87 19.59 2.30
N LEU A 51 -17.68 19.26 1.80
CA LEU A 51 -17.39 17.91 1.38
C LEU A 51 -16.99 17.08 2.59
N ASP A 52 -17.93 16.36 3.13
CA ASP A 52 -17.66 15.35 4.16
C ASP A 52 -17.43 14.00 3.48
N VAL A 53 -16.17 13.56 3.49
CA VAL A 53 -15.79 12.27 2.92
C VAL A 53 -15.71 11.25 4.05
N PRO A 54 -16.67 10.31 4.12
CA PRO A 54 -16.62 9.29 5.14
C PRO A 54 -15.29 8.54 5.10
N ALA A 55 -14.70 8.30 6.25
CA ALA A 55 -13.44 7.58 6.38
C ALA A 55 -13.46 6.19 5.71
N TRP A 56 -14.64 5.61 5.57
CA TRP A 56 -14.86 4.39 4.80
C TRP A 56 -14.39 4.46 3.33
N LEU A 57 -14.50 5.63 2.70
CA LEU A 57 -14.09 5.82 1.31
C LEU A 57 -12.58 6.03 1.15
N TRP A 58 -11.87 6.29 2.24
CA TRP A 58 -10.44 6.51 2.20
C TRP A 58 -9.69 5.28 1.69
N SER A 59 -8.70 5.53 0.86
CA SER A 59 -7.76 4.51 0.37
C SER A 59 -6.83 4.05 1.49
N GLY A 60 -6.20 2.89 1.30
CA GLY A 60 -5.18 2.42 2.22
C GLY A 60 -4.00 3.39 2.38
N HIS A 61 -3.68 4.15 1.31
CA HIS A 61 -2.61 5.15 1.36
C HIS A 61 -2.98 6.32 2.29
N GLU A 62 -4.18 6.84 2.17
CA GLU A 62 -4.67 7.92 3.05
C GLU A 62 -4.71 7.47 4.51
N TRP A 63 -5.19 6.27 4.77
CA TRP A 63 -5.17 5.69 6.10
C TRP A 63 -3.76 5.56 6.67
N THR A 64 -2.77 5.11 5.87
CA THR A 64 -1.39 5.01 6.34
C THR A 64 -0.74 6.36 6.61
N ALA A 65 -1.13 7.38 5.85
CA ALA A 65 -0.67 8.75 6.06
C ALA A 65 -1.22 9.35 7.36
N VAL A 66 -2.54 9.26 7.58
CA VAL A 66 -3.20 9.79 8.79
C VAL A 66 -2.74 9.07 10.05
N ALA A 67 -2.60 7.75 9.99
CA ALA A 67 -2.12 6.95 11.12
C ALA A 67 -0.61 7.05 11.37
N HIS A 68 0.13 7.78 10.52
CA HIS A 68 1.60 7.82 10.56
C HIS A 68 2.24 6.42 10.63
N ALA A 69 1.61 5.44 9.96
CA ALA A 69 2.03 4.06 10.04
C ALA A 69 3.41 3.85 9.43
N ALA A 70 4.36 3.42 10.27
CA ALA A 70 5.73 3.15 9.84
C ALA A 70 5.77 2.03 8.79
N PRO A 71 6.63 2.17 7.77
CA PRO A 71 6.92 1.06 6.86
C PRO A 71 7.46 -0.14 7.65
N GLY A 72 7.10 -1.33 7.28
CA GLY A 72 7.43 -2.53 8.04
C GLY A 72 6.19 -3.15 8.67
N THR A 73 6.11 -3.24 9.98
CA THR A 73 5.04 -3.96 10.67
C THR A 73 3.71 -3.20 10.74
N GLN A 74 3.75 -1.88 11.00
CA GLN A 74 2.52 -1.12 11.26
C GLN A 74 1.66 -0.95 10.01
N ARG A 75 2.29 -0.57 8.89
CA ARG A 75 1.56 -0.33 7.64
C ARG A 75 0.85 -1.57 7.10
N PRO A 76 1.48 -2.75 7.01
CA PRO A 76 0.81 -3.98 6.60
C PRO A 76 -0.35 -4.37 7.53
N LEU A 77 -0.17 -4.25 8.85
CA LEU A 77 -1.24 -4.54 9.82
C LEU A 77 -2.44 -3.61 9.65
N LEU A 78 -2.20 -2.31 9.53
CA LEU A 78 -3.26 -1.32 9.30
C LEU A 78 -4.02 -1.62 8.00
N LEU A 79 -3.29 -1.84 6.90
CA LEU A 79 -3.89 -2.15 5.60
C LEU A 79 -4.66 -3.47 5.60
N ARG A 80 -4.20 -4.45 6.36
CA ARG A 80 -4.90 -5.71 6.57
C ARG A 80 -6.20 -5.47 7.33
N GLY A 81 -6.16 -4.80 8.47
CA GLY A 81 -7.35 -4.52 9.28
C GLY A 81 -8.41 -3.74 8.51
N ILE A 82 -8.01 -2.71 7.74
CA ILE A 82 -8.91 -1.95 6.88
C ILE A 82 -9.57 -2.84 5.82
N ARG A 83 -8.80 -3.75 5.24
CA ARG A 83 -9.29 -4.67 4.22
C ARG A 83 -10.31 -5.65 4.79
N GLU A 84 -10.01 -6.24 5.94
CA GLU A 84 -10.90 -7.14 6.68
C GLU A 84 -12.20 -6.44 7.04
N LEU A 85 -12.14 -5.22 7.56
CA LEU A 85 -13.32 -4.40 7.87
C LEU A 85 -14.16 -4.07 6.62
N LYS A 86 -13.51 -3.68 5.52
CA LYS A 86 -14.21 -3.30 4.29
C LYS A 86 -14.83 -4.48 3.55
N SER A 87 -14.24 -5.66 3.65
CA SER A 87 -14.75 -6.86 3.00
C SER A 87 -15.89 -7.53 3.76
N ASN A 88 -16.10 -7.13 5.01
CA ASN A 88 -17.02 -7.81 5.95
C ASN A 88 -16.73 -9.32 6.06
N GLN A 89 -15.52 -9.73 5.71
CA GLN A 89 -15.05 -11.11 5.77
C GLN A 89 -14.27 -11.29 7.06
N THR A 90 -14.95 -11.82 8.05
CA THR A 90 -14.34 -12.33 9.29
C THR A 90 -13.84 -13.77 9.14
N GLU A 91 -13.97 -14.35 7.95
CA GLU A 91 -13.38 -15.67 7.71
C GLU A 91 -11.85 -15.56 7.73
N GLU A 92 -11.24 -16.29 8.63
CA GLU A 92 -9.80 -16.48 8.62
C GLU A 92 -9.41 -17.10 7.28
N LEU A 93 -8.70 -16.32 6.48
CA LEU A 93 -8.13 -16.85 5.24
C LEU A 93 -7.25 -18.05 5.54
N PRO A 94 -7.27 -19.10 4.69
CA PRO A 94 -6.31 -20.17 4.79
C PRO A 94 -4.89 -19.64 4.97
N ARG A 95 -4.08 -20.30 5.79
CA ARG A 95 -2.73 -19.83 6.14
C ARG A 95 -1.87 -19.59 4.90
N GLU A 96 -1.95 -20.46 3.91
CA GLU A 96 -1.23 -20.34 2.64
C GLU A 96 -1.59 -19.05 1.88
N VAL A 97 -2.87 -18.66 1.93
CA VAL A 97 -3.34 -17.42 1.30
C VAL A 97 -2.81 -16.20 2.05
N GLN A 98 -2.74 -16.26 3.39
CA GLN A 98 -2.16 -15.21 4.21
C GLN A 98 -0.67 -15.05 3.90
N VAL A 99 0.07 -16.13 3.92
CA VAL A 99 1.50 -16.18 3.62
C VAL A 99 1.77 -15.64 2.22
N ARG A 100 1.05 -16.13 1.21
CA ARG A 100 1.19 -15.66 -0.17
C ARG A 100 1.00 -14.14 -0.30
N ARG A 101 0.02 -13.58 0.40
CA ARG A 101 -0.22 -12.13 0.40
C ARG A 101 0.91 -11.37 1.08
N TYR A 102 1.44 -11.94 2.15
CA TYR A 102 2.56 -11.37 2.90
C TYR A 102 3.82 -11.32 2.05
N VAL A 103 4.21 -12.46 1.49
CA VAL A 103 5.36 -12.58 0.59
C VAL A 103 5.20 -11.63 -0.61
N HIS A 104 4.00 -11.56 -1.19
CA HIS A 104 3.73 -10.63 -2.30
C HIS A 104 3.93 -9.15 -1.91
N SER A 105 3.60 -8.78 -0.67
CA SER A 105 3.82 -7.40 -0.20
C SER A 105 5.30 -7.04 -0.12
N TYR A 106 6.14 -7.97 0.28
CA TYR A 106 7.59 -7.81 0.29
C TYR A 106 8.16 -7.75 -1.14
N LEU A 107 7.65 -8.59 -2.03
CA LEU A 107 8.04 -8.54 -3.43
C LEU A 107 7.79 -7.16 -4.06
N ILE A 108 6.67 -6.51 -3.73
CA ILE A 108 6.37 -5.14 -4.18
C ILE A 108 7.41 -4.15 -3.61
N GLN A 109 7.76 -4.24 -2.32
CA GLN A 109 8.74 -3.36 -1.69
C GLN A 109 10.14 -3.55 -2.30
N ILE A 110 10.55 -4.79 -2.55
CA ILE A 110 11.82 -5.09 -3.21
C ILE A 110 11.85 -4.54 -4.65
N ARG A 111 10.77 -4.71 -5.40
CA ARG A 111 10.67 -4.15 -6.76
C ARG A 111 10.74 -2.63 -6.78
N ASP A 112 10.09 -1.97 -5.84
CA ASP A 112 10.16 -0.52 -5.70
C ASP A 112 11.58 -0.07 -5.35
N MET A 113 12.26 -0.77 -4.45
CA MET A 113 13.65 -0.50 -4.08
C MET A 113 14.58 -0.65 -5.28
N LEU A 114 14.46 -1.71 -6.06
CA LEU A 114 15.22 -1.91 -7.30
C LEU A 114 14.89 -0.82 -8.34
N GLY A 115 13.64 -0.40 -8.45
CA GLY A 115 13.22 0.68 -9.36
C GLY A 115 13.81 2.04 -9.01
N ARG A 116 14.10 2.29 -7.73
CA ARG A 116 14.82 3.51 -7.29
C ARG A 116 16.32 3.46 -7.55
N GLY A 117 16.84 2.31 -7.94
CA GLY A 117 18.25 2.11 -8.24
C GLY A 117 19.14 1.96 -7.01
N VAL A 118 20.46 1.97 -7.24
CA VAL A 118 21.48 1.66 -6.21
C VAL A 118 21.37 2.53 -4.96
N GLY A 119 20.97 3.78 -5.10
CA GLY A 119 20.79 4.70 -3.97
C GLY A 119 19.77 4.25 -2.92
N ALA A 120 18.89 3.30 -3.25
CA ALA A 120 17.88 2.80 -2.32
C ALA A 120 18.43 1.79 -1.28
N PHE A 121 19.63 1.27 -1.48
CA PHE A 121 20.24 0.26 -0.60
C PHE A 121 21.74 0.51 -0.31
N THR A 122 22.19 1.72 -0.61
CA THR A 122 23.55 2.20 -0.30
C THR A 122 23.54 3.41 0.63
N GLY A 123 24.67 3.81 1.17
CA GLY A 123 24.80 4.94 2.08
C GLY A 123 23.95 4.77 3.33
N ASN A 124 23.17 5.78 3.70
CA ASN A 124 22.27 5.69 4.86
C ASN A 124 21.06 4.76 4.63
N LYS A 125 20.69 4.52 3.37
CA LYS A 125 19.58 3.64 3.00
C LYS A 125 19.86 2.16 3.20
N LYS A 126 21.12 1.77 3.35
CA LYS A 126 21.50 0.38 3.69
C LYS A 126 20.85 -0.13 4.98
N TYR A 127 20.60 0.76 5.94
CA TYR A 127 19.91 0.37 7.18
C TYR A 127 18.43 0.07 6.94
N GLU A 128 17.75 0.84 6.10
CA GLU A 128 16.37 0.55 5.69
C GLU A 128 16.29 -0.78 4.92
N CYS A 129 17.28 -1.04 4.07
CA CYS A 129 17.39 -2.31 3.35
C CYS A 129 17.62 -3.49 4.31
N ARG A 130 18.54 -3.37 5.25
CA ARG A 130 18.76 -4.38 6.30
C ARG A 130 17.47 -4.65 7.08
N ASP A 131 16.80 -3.62 7.53
CA ASP A 131 15.58 -3.73 8.33
C ASP A 131 14.46 -4.41 7.53
N LEU A 132 14.35 -4.14 6.23
CA LEU A 132 13.43 -4.84 5.35
C LEU A 132 13.78 -6.34 5.26
N LEU A 133 15.05 -6.69 5.08
CA LEU A 133 15.49 -8.10 5.04
C LEU A 133 15.29 -8.81 6.38
N GLN A 134 15.49 -8.12 7.50
CA GLN A 134 15.20 -8.64 8.83
C GLN A 134 13.71 -8.91 9.02
N ASN A 135 12.85 -7.99 8.58
CA ASN A 135 11.40 -8.18 8.65
C ASN A 135 10.95 -9.35 7.78
N ILE A 136 11.49 -9.49 6.56
CA ILE A 136 11.22 -10.64 5.69
C ILE A 136 11.60 -11.94 6.39
N SER A 137 12.82 -12.02 6.95
CA SER A 137 13.31 -13.21 7.65
C SER A 137 12.42 -13.55 8.85
N SER A 138 12.17 -12.58 9.72
CA SER A 138 11.40 -12.78 10.96
C SER A 138 9.95 -13.19 10.69
N ASP A 139 9.30 -12.57 9.71
CA ASP A 139 7.91 -12.88 9.38
C ASP A 139 7.79 -14.25 8.71
N CYS A 140 8.71 -14.59 7.79
CA CYS A 140 8.75 -15.93 7.19
C CYS A 140 9.02 -17.01 8.22
N GLU A 141 9.93 -16.78 9.17
CA GLU A 141 10.20 -17.70 10.28
C GLU A 141 8.96 -17.91 11.17
N ALA A 142 8.24 -16.83 11.47
CA ALA A 142 7.01 -16.91 12.26
C ALA A 142 5.87 -17.65 11.55
N PHE A 143 5.79 -17.57 10.22
CA PHE A 143 4.77 -18.29 9.44
C PHE A 143 5.14 -19.76 9.18
N GLN A 144 6.41 -20.09 9.09
CA GLN A 144 6.88 -21.43 8.70
C GLN A 144 6.22 -22.60 9.47
N PRO A 145 6.07 -22.54 10.81
CA PRO A 145 5.44 -23.64 11.57
C PRO A 145 3.93 -23.79 11.33
N SER A 146 3.29 -22.79 10.73
CA SER A 146 1.84 -22.72 10.55
C SER A 146 1.35 -23.10 9.15
N VAL A 147 2.26 -23.53 8.28
CA VAL A 147 1.97 -23.93 6.90
C VAL A 147 2.54 -25.31 6.59
N GLU A 148 1.90 -26.00 5.65
CA GLU A 148 2.35 -27.29 5.17
C GLU A 148 3.33 -27.16 4.00
N GLU A 149 3.93 -28.29 3.61
CA GLU A 149 4.76 -28.35 2.41
C GLU A 149 3.89 -28.13 1.15
N PRO A 150 4.41 -27.45 0.11
CA PRO A 150 5.81 -26.98 -0.05
C PRO A 150 6.10 -25.60 0.59
N TRP A 151 5.12 -24.93 1.18
CA TRP A 151 5.27 -23.57 1.70
C TRP A 151 6.29 -23.45 2.83
N SER A 152 6.34 -24.45 3.73
CA SER A 152 7.32 -24.47 4.83
C SER A 152 8.75 -24.43 4.30
N SER A 153 9.07 -25.24 3.29
CA SER A 153 10.39 -25.26 2.64
C SER A 153 10.69 -23.94 1.91
N VAL A 154 9.70 -23.35 1.24
CA VAL A 154 9.86 -22.06 0.54
C VAL A 154 10.18 -20.95 1.55
N LEU A 155 9.42 -20.85 2.64
CA LEU A 155 9.67 -19.86 3.69
C LEU A 155 11.06 -20.07 4.33
N GLY A 156 11.45 -21.30 4.60
CA GLY A 156 12.78 -21.64 5.11
C GLY A 156 13.91 -21.17 4.19
N ALA A 157 13.75 -21.34 2.88
CA ALA A 157 14.72 -20.85 1.90
C ALA A 157 14.81 -19.32 1.87
N ILE A 158 13.69 -18.61 2.02
CA ILE A 158 13.67 -17.14 2.11
C ILE A 158 14.39 -16.66 3.37
N VAL A 159 14.13 -17.30 4.51
CA VAL A 159 14.80 -17.01 5.80
C VAL A 159 16.31 -17.17 5.68
N GLN A 160 16.76 -18.30 5.10
CA GLN A 160 18.18 -18.56 4.90
C GLN A 160 18.84 -17.53 3.99
N GLU A 161 18.23 -17.19 2.88
CA GLU A 161 18.76 -16.17 1.93
C GLU A 161 18.86 -14.81 2.59
N ALA A 162 17.78 -14.33 3.22
CA ALA A 162 17.76 -13.02 3.87
C ALA A 162 18.80 -12.94 4.99
N SER A 163 18.90 -13.97 5.83
CA SER A 163 19.87 -14.03 6.92
C SER A 163 21.31 -14.09 6.41
N ALA A 164 21.58 -14.86 5.35
CA ALA A 164 22.88 -14.95 4.72
C ALA A 164 23.31 -13.59 4.12
N LEU A 165 22.40 -12.90 3.43
CA LEU A 165 22.68 -11.55 2.87
C LEU A 165 22.99 -10.54 3.98
N ILE A 166 22.23 -10.53 5.06
CA ILE A 166 22.50 -9.66 6.22
C ILE A 166 23.87 -9.98 6.83
N ALA A 167 24.16 -11.27 7.04
CA ALA A 167 25.42 -11.71 7.62
C ALA A 167 26.61 -11.31 6.75
N ALA A 168 26.53 -11.48 5.43
CA ALA A 168 27.56 -11.12 4.47
C ALA A 168 27.85 -9.61 4.43
N ARG A 169 26.89 -8.78 4.85
CA ARG A 169 27.03 -7.31 4.87
C ARG A 169 27.39 -6.74 6.24
N ARG A 170 27.54 -7.59 7.26
CA ARG A 170 28.02 -7.15 8.58
C ARG A 170 29.52 -6.92 8.58
N SER A 171 29.95 -5.88 9.29
CA SER A 171 31.36 -5.50 9.40
C SER A 171 31.69 -4.90 10.78
N GLY A 172 32.97 -4.73 11.05
CA GLY A 172 33.49 -4.18 12.30
C GLY A 172 33.79 -5.25 13.35
N PRO A 173 34.46 -4.88 14.45
CA PRO A 173 34.97 -5.83 15.47
C PRO A 173 33.89 -6.68 16.14
N GLN A 174 32.66 -6.15 16.25
CA GLN A 174 31.51 -6.84 16.83
C GLN A 174 30.38 -7.03 15.81
N LEU A 175 30.68 -6.96 14.51
CA LEU A 175 29.71 -7.03 13.41
C LEU A 175 28.54 -6.02 13.56
N GLN A 176 28.83 -4.87 14.15
CA GLN A 176 27.85 -3.85 14.51
C GLN A 176 27.48 -2.91 13.35
N TYR A 177 28.33 -2.86 12.31
CA TYR A 177 28.12 -2.01 11.13
C TYR A 177 27.55 -2.85 9.99
N VAL A 178 26.89 -2.17 9.07
CA VAL A 178 26.40 -2.75 7.82
C VAL A 178 27.11 -2.07 6.66
N THR A 179 27.60 -2.84 5.72
CA THR A 179 28.11 -2.33 4.43
C THR A 179 26.97 -2.16 3.45
N ASP A 180 27.22 -1.47 2.34
CA ASP A 180 26.21 -1.27 1.31
C ASP A 180 25.81 -2.61 0.67
N PHE A 181 24.52 -2.74 0.36
CA PHE A 181 24.00 -3.86 -0.42
C PHE A 181 24.22 -3.62 -1.92
N SER A 182 24.25 -4.68 -2.70
CA SER A 182 24.37 -4.63 -4.17
C SER A 182 23.04 -4.96 -4.84
N ILE A 183 22.93 -4.64 -6.14
CA ILE A 183 21.79 -5.08 -6.96
C ILE A 183 21.67 -6.60 -6.92
N VAL A 184 22.78 -7.32 -6.94
CA VAL A 184 22.78 -8.79 -6.91
C VAL A 184 22.18 -9.33 -5.62
N ASP A 185 22.48 -8.71 -4.47
CA ASP A 185 21.87 -9.10 -3.19
C ASP A 185 20.35 -8.95 -3.21
N ILE A 186 19.87 -7.82 -3.73
CA ILE A 186 18.45 -7.52 -3.75
C ILE A 186 17.70 -8.38 -4.80
N GLU A 187 18.34 -8.67 -5.92
CA GLU A 187 17.81 -9.62 -6.91
C GLU A 187 17.78 -11.06 -6.39
N ALA A 188 18.75 -11.46 -5.57
CA ALA A 188 18.76 -12.79 -4.96
C ALA A 188 17.53 -13.01 -4.07
N ILE A 189 17.22 -12.04 -3.18
CA ILE A 189 16.02 -12.14 -2.34
C ILE A 189 14.72 -12.03 -3.17
N ARG A 190 14.70 -11.18 -4.22
CA ARG A 190 13.57 -11.09 -5.13
C ARG A 190 13.26 -12.44 -5.80
N ALA A 191 14.27 -13.19 -6.16
CA ALA A 191 14.11 -14.48 -6.81
C ALA A 191 13.57 -15.57 -5.87
N ARG A 192 13.67 -15.36 -4.56
CA ARG A 192 13.13 -16.29 -3.55
C ARG A 192 11.69 -15.93 -3.15
N LEU A 193 11.31 -14.66 -3.23
CA LEU A 193 9.96 -14.17 -2.97
C LEU A 193 9.01 -14.43 -4.14
#